data_0337a74eaf200bc24ae9b0fbc2867439
#
_entry.id   0337a74eaf200bc24ae9b0fbc2867439
#
_cell.length_a   1.000
_cell.length_b   1.000
_cell.length_c   1.000
_cell.angle_alpha   90.00
_cell.angle_beta   90.00
_cell.angle_gamma   90.00
#
_symmetry.space_group_name_H-M   'P 1'
#
loop_
_entity.id
_entity.type
_entity.pdbx_description
1 polymer ?
#
loop_
_entity_poly.entity_id
_entity_poly.type
_entity_poly.pdbx_seq_one_letter_code
_entity_poly.pdbx_strand_id
1 'polypeptide(L)'
;HNMKDGFPLLTTKRMAVKTMMTELKWFLKGDTNIKYLVDNGCKVWNGDCYKAFKSTFSPMPGIQSSLPSQKEFINKIKTNDEFAEKWGELGPIYGKQWRSWNTKQFESLNDGNFGYKYNDVPIDQIQNLINELKTNPDSRRLMVSAWNVGELDQMTLPPCHYGFQVYTRELSDKERYD
;
A
#
# COMPACT_ATOMS: atom_id res chain seq x y z
N HIS A 1 -20.00 7.39 10.52
CA HIS A 1 -20.81 6.18 10.52
C HIS A 1 -20.44 5.28 11.69
N ASN A 2 -21.41 4.81 12.44
CA ASN A 2 -21.19 3.83 13.49
C ASN A 2 -21.18 2.43 12.86
N MET A 3 -20.09 1.68 13.02
CA MET A 3 -19.96 0.33 12.45
C MET A 3 -20.95 -0.69 13.03
N LYS A 4 -21.57 -0.38 14.19
CA LYS A 4 -22.70 -1.15 14.74
C LYS A 4 -23.92 -1.13 13.80
N ASP A 5 -24.12 -0.04 13.06
CA ASP A 5 -25.22 0.12 12.12
C ASP A 5 -24.97 -0.57 10.75
N GLY A 6 -23.89 -1.33 10.66
CA GLY A 6 -23.45 -2.06 9.48
C GLY A 6 -22.28 -1.39 8.74
N PHE A 7 -21.87 -2.00 7.64
CA PHE A 7 -20.79 -1.48 6.82
C PHE A 7 -21.28 -0.28 5.98
N PRO A 8 -20.56 0.87 5.96
CA PRO A 8 -21.01 2.09 5.26
C PRO A 8 -20.86 1.98 3.74
N LEU A 9 -21.63 1.11 3.13
CA LEU A 9 -21.61 0.92 1.69
C LEU A 9 -22.51 1.95 0.99
N LEU A 10 -22.00 2.62 -0.04
CA LEU A 10 -22.81 3.47 -0.89
C LEU A 10 -23.85 2.63 -1.65
N THR A 11 -25.13 3.04 -1.55
CA THR A 11 -26.26 2.37 -2.21
C THR A 11 -26.70 3.07 -3.50
N THR A 12 -26.20 4.30 -3.74
CA THR A 12 -26.53 5.10 -4.93
C THR A 12 -25.82 4.65 -6.21
N LYS A 13 -24.82 3.77 -6.08
CA LYS A 13 -24.14 3.12 -7.22
C LYS A 13 -23.73 1.70 -6.88
N ARG A 14 -23.56 0.86 -7.91
CA ARG A 14 -23.03 -0.49 -7.74
C ARG A 14 -21.57 -0.43 -7.33
N MET A 15 -21.28 -0.92 -6.14
CA MET A 15 -19.92 -0.99 -5.60
C MET A 15 -19.20 -2.28 -6.05
N ALA A 16 -17.96 -2.13 -6.49
CA ALA A 16 -17.09 -3.25 -6.89
C ALA A 16 -16.39 -3.88 -5.66
N VAL A 17 -17.17 -4.46 -4.73
CA VAL A 17 -16.68 -4.96 -3.44
C VAL A 17 -15.53 -5.94 -3.61
N LYS A 18 -15.61 -6.87 -4.58
CA LYS A 18 -14.51 -7.82 -4.84
C LYS A 18 -13.21 -7.09 -5.21
N THR A 19 -13.27 -6.07 -6.05
CA THR A 19 -12.10 -5.26 -6.45
C THR A 19 -11.50 -4.55 -5.24
N MET A 20 -12.34 -3.90 -4.45
CA MET A 20 -11.93 -3.21 -3.22
C MET A 20 -11.24 -4.15 -2.22
N MET A 21 -11.83 -5.33 -1.99
CA MET A 21 -11.25 -6.33 -1.09
C MET A 21 -9.94 -6.93 -1.63
N THR A 22 -9.81 -7.09 -2.94
CA THR A 22 -8.58 -7.57 -3.57
C THR A 22 -7.45 -6.55 -3.40
N GLU A 23 -7.73 -5.28 -3.64
CA GLU A 23 -6.78 -4.20 -3.46
C GLU A 23 -6.36 -4.05 -1.98
N LEU A 24 -7.30 -4.06 -1.04
CA LEU A 24 -7.00 -4.00 0.39
C LEU A 24 -6.11 -5.18 0.84
N LYS A 25 -6.39 -6.40 0.39
CA LYS A 25 -5.54 -7.57 0.67
C LYS A 25 -4.13 -7.39 0.12
N TRP A 26 -3.99 -6.79 -1.05
CA TRP A 26 -2.71 -6.49 -1.66
C TRP A 26 -1.91 -5.48 -0.82
N PHE A 27 -2.52 -4.39 -0.36
CA PHE A 27 -1.88 -3.44 0.57
C PHE A 27 -1.44 -4.12 1.88
N LEU A 28 -2.31 -4.94 2.48
CA LEU A 28 -2.01 -5.65 3.74
C LEU A 28 -0.89 -6.70 3.59
N LYS A 29 -0.65 -7.22 2.40
CA LYS A 29 0.51 -8.08 2.11
C LYS A 29 1.82 -7.32 2.03
N GLY A 30 1.80 -6.00 1.94
CA GLY A 30 2.99 -5.19 1.71
C GLY A 30 3.47 -5.23 0.27
N ASP A 31 2.65 -5.76 -0.64
CA ASP A 31 2.99 -5.91 -2.04
C ASP A 31 2.78 -4.58 -2.79
N THR A 32 3.62 -4.31 -3.77
CA THR A 32 3.63 -3.10 -4.60
C THR A 32 3.59 -3.41 -6.09
N ASN A 33 3.65 -4.70 -6.45
CA ASN A 33 3.59 -5.15 -7.83
C ASN A 33 2.15 -5.50 -8.23
N ILE A 34 1.71 -5.01 -9.40
CA ILE A 34 0.34 -5.22 -9.88
C ILE A 34 0.02 -6.67 -10.27
N LYS A 35 1.01 -7.56 -10.34
CA LYS A 35 0.78 -8.97 -10.76
C LYS A 35 -0.31 -9.64 -9.93
N TYR A 36 -0.26 -9.51 -8.61
CA TYR A 36 -1.31 -10.04 -7.73
C TYR A 36 -2.70 -9.50 -8.09
N LEU A 37 -2.81 -8.21 -8.39
CA LEU A 37 -4.07 -7.59 -8.77
C LEU A 37 -4.58 -8.13 -10.11
N VAL A 38 -3.69 -8.24 -11.10
CA VAL A 38 -4.01 -8.75 -12.44
C VAL A 38 -4.49 -10.21 -12.36
N ASP A 39 -3.79 -11.05 -11.60
CA ASP A 39 -4.13 -12.47 -11.42
C ASP A 39 -5.50 -12.65 -10.74
N ASN A 40 -5.88 -11.72 -9.86
CA ASN A 40 -7.17 -11.70 -9.17
C ASN A 40 -8.27 -10.87 -9.89
N GLY A 41 -8.00 -10.43 -11.13
CA GLY A 41 -8.96 -9.68 -11.96
C GLY A 41 -9.24 -8.25 -11.52
N CYS A 42 -8.44 -7.69 -10.63
CA CYS A 42 -8.47 -6.29 -10.22
C CYS A 42 -7.71 -5.42 -11.22
N LYS A 43 -8.38 -4.40 -11.79
CA LYS A 43 -7.84 -3.57 -12.89
C LYS A 43 -7.49 -2.14 -12.47
N VAL A 44 -7.65 -1.81 -11.19
CA VAL A 44 -7.60 -0.41 -10.69
C VAL A 44 -6.28 0.27 -11.04
N TRP A 45 -5.16 -0.43 -10.89
CA TRP A 45 -3.81 0.11 -11.12
C TRP A 45 -3.25 -0.12 -12.53
N ASN A 46 -3.98 -0.80 -13.41
CA ASN A 46 -3.49 -1.17 -14.74
C ASN A 46 -3.10 0.04 -15.61
N GLY A 47 -3.88 1.12 -15.52
CA GLY A 47 -3.66 2.34 -16.29
C GLY A 47 -2.40 3.08 -15.84
N ASP A 48 -2.24 3.24 -14.53
CA ASP A 48 -1.11 3.96 -13.94
C ASP A 48 0.20 3.21 -14.15
N CYS A 49 0.21 1.90 -13.93
CA CYS A 49 1.35 1.04 -14.22
C CYS A 49 1.76 1.11 -15.69
N TYR A 50 0.80 1.01 -16.61
CA TYR A 50 1.08 1.11 -18.05
C TYR A 50 1.58 2.50 -18.45
N LYS A 51 1.05 3.56 -17.84
CA LYS A 51 1.54 4.94 -18.05
C LYS A 51 2.99 5.09 -17.60
N ALA A 52 3.34 4.56 -16.42
CA ALA A 52 4.71 4.55 -15.91
C ALA A 52 5.65 3.76 -16.85
N PHE A 53 5.23 2.57 -17.29
CA PHE A 53 5.97 1.79 -18.29
C PHE A 53 6.24 2.61 -19.55
N LYS A 54 5.24 3.26 -20.13
CA LYS A 54 5.40 4.09 -21.33
C LYS A 54 6.33 5.27 -21.12
N SER A 55 6.27 5.92 -19.94
CA SER A 55 7.09 7.08 -19.65
C SER A 55 8.59 6.77 -19.64
N THR A 56 8.96 5.54 -19.27
CA THR A 56 10.35 5.07 -19.31
C THR A 56 10.96 5.15 -20.71
N PHE A 57 10.14 5.00 -21.76
CA PHE A 57 10.58 5.05 -23.16
C PHE A 57 10.28 6.40 -23.85
N SER A 58 9.71 7.37 -23.11
CA SER A 58 9.33 8.67 -23.66
C SER A 58 10.50 9.46 -24.29
N PRO A 59 11.74 9.37 -23.76
CA PRO A 59 12.89 10.06 -24.32
C PRO A 59 13.43 9.46 -25.64
N MET A 60 12.90 8.32 -26.09
CA MET A 60 13.42 7.57 -27.25
C MET A 60 12.49 7.74 -28.46
N PRO A 61 12.78 8.69 -29.40
CA PRO A 61 11.99 8.86 -30.61
C PRO A 61 11.95 7.56 -31.43
N GLY A 62 10.77 7.19 -31.91
CA GLY A 62 10.56 6.01 -32.75
C GLY A 62 10.25 4.70 -32.00
N ILE A 63 10.56 4.56 -30.71
CA ILE A 63 10.26 3.35 -29.94
C ILE A 63 8.77 3.32 -29.51
N GLN A 64 8.14 4.46 -29.32
CA GLN A 64 6.77 4.54 -28.82
C GLN A 64 5.74 3.80 -29.72
N SER A 65 5.96 3.76 -31.03
CA SER A 65 5.08 3.05 -31.97
C SER A 65 5.23 1.52 -31.91
N SER A 66 6.34 1.02 -31.35
CA SER A 66 6.61 -0.43 -31.15
C SER A 66 6.28 -0.95 -29.76
N LEU A 67 5.86 -0.07 -28.83
CA LEU A 67 5.47 -0.50 -27.48
C LEU A 67 4.15 -1.28 -27.53
N PRO A 68 4.00 -2.30 -26.67
CA PRO A 68 2.75 -3.05 -26.57
C PRO A 68 1.60 -2.14 -26.18
N SER A 69 0.40 -2.43 -26.66
CA SER A 69 -0.82 -1.83 -26.14
C SER A 69 -1.01 -2.15 -24.65
N GLN A 70 -1.84 -1.39 -23.95
CA GLN A 70 -2.14 -1.68 -22.53
C GLN A 70 -2.66 -3.11 -22.32
N LYS A 71 -3.47 -3.62 -23.24
CA LYS A 71 -4.00 -4.99 -23.17
C LYS A 71 -2.87 -6.03 -23.27
N GLU A 72 -1.95 -5.85 -24.19
CA GLU A 72 -0.79 -6.73 -24.36
C GLU A 72 0.18 -6.63 -23.20
N PHE A 73 0.42 -5.41 -22.67
CA PHE A 73 1.21 -5.17 -21.48
C PHE A 73 0.64 -5.94 -20.28
N ILE A 74 -0.65 -5.81 -19.99
CA ILE A 74 -1.30 -6.52 -18.88
C ILE A 74 -1.29 -8.04 -19.09
N ASN A 75 -1.44 -8.50 -20.33
CA ASN A 75 -1.29 -9.92 -20.62
C ASN A 75 0.12 -10.43 -20.33
N LYS A 76 1.16 -9.65 -20.68
CA LYS A 76 2.56 -9.98 -20.33
C LYS A 76 2.78 -10.00 -18.83
N ILE A 77 2.25 -9.01 -18.07
CA ILE A 77 2.28 -9.03 -16.59
C ILE A 77 1.67 -10.33 -16.05
N LYS A 78 0.57 -10.78 -16.64
CA LYS A 78 -0.12 -12.01 -16.20
C LYS A 78 0.67 -13.30 -16.49
N THR A 79 1.30 -13.39 -17.66
CA THR A 79 1.83 -14.65 -18.21
C THR A 79 3.35 -14.79 -18.13
N ASN A 80 4.07 -13.74 -17.78
CA ASN A 80 5.53 -13.74 -17.72
C ASN A 80 5.98 -13.08 -16.40
N ASP A 81 6.50 -13.88 -15.49
CA ASP A 81 6.89 -13.46 -14.15
C ASP A 81 8.08 -12.50 -14.17
N GLU A 82 9.08 -12.73 -15.03
CA GLU A 82 10.23 -11.81 -15.18
C GLU A 82 9.79 -10.44 -15.70
N PHE A 83 8.84 -10.42 -16.64
CA PHE A 83 8.27 -9.18 -17.13
C PHE A 83 7.45 -8.46 -16.04
N ALA A 84 6.70 -9.21 -15.25
CA ALA A 84 5.91 -8.67 -14.14
C ALA A 84 6.81 -8.10 -13.04
N GLU A 85 7.87 -8.81 -12.66
CA GLU A 85 8.87 -8.34 -11.69
C GLU A 85 9.48 -6.99 -12.12
N LYS A 86 9.88 -6.90 -13.38
CA LYS A 86 10.52 -5.71 -13.92
C LYS A 86 9.59 -4.52 -14.13
N TRP A 87 8.36 -4.76 -14.59
CA TRP A 87 7.47 -3.71 -15.10
C TRP A 87 6.14 -3.56 -14.36
N GLY A 88 5.85 -4.47 -13.42
CA GLY A 88 4.64 -4.44 -12.62
C GLY A 88 4.76 -3.62 -11.33
N GLU A 89 5.98 -3.16 -11.01
CA GLU A 89 6.29 -2.45 -9.78
C GLU A 89 5.80 -1.00 -9.83
N LEU A 90 5.16 -0.54 -8.76
CA LEU A 90 4.58 0.80 -8.65
C LEU A 90 5.36 1.74 -7.72
N GLY A 91 6.48 1.25 -7.16
CA GLY A 91 7.26 1.99 -6.19
C GLY A 91 6.69 1.88 -4.75
N PRO A 92 7.18 2.72 -3.82
CA PRO A 92 6.89 2.58 -2.40
C PRO A 92 5.48 3.07 -2.02
N ILE A 93 4.44 2.53 -2.68
CA ILE A 93 3.02 2.87 -2.43
C ILE A 93 2.48 2.21 -1.16
N TYR A 94 1.16 2.23 -0.96
CA TYR A 94 0.43 1.76 0.23
C TYR A 94 1.00 0.52 0.92
N GLY A 95 1.26 -0.57 0.19
CA GLY A 95 1.75 -1.82 0.75
C GLY A 95 3.10 -1.64 1.43
N LYS A 96 4.04 -0.99 0.76
CA LYS A 96 5.36 -0.66 1.29
C LYS A 96 5.25 0.26 2.51
N GLN A 97 4.44 1.30 2.45
CA GLN A 97 4.30 2.24 3.56
C GLN A 97 3.66 1.58 4.79
N TRP A 98 2.67 0.73 4.61
CA TRP A 98 1.96 0.09 5.72
C TRP A 98 2.76 -1.02 6.40
N ARG A 99 3.55 -1.79 5.62
CA ARG A 99 4.20 -3.01 6.11
C ARG A 99 5.71 -2.90 6.28
N SER A 100 6.33 -1.90 5.66
CA SER A 100 7.79 -1.75 5.66
C SER A 100 8.21 -0.31 5.40
N TRP A 101 7.68 0.63 6.21
CA TRP A 101 8.06 2.03 6.15
C TRP A 101 9.54 2.21 6.43
N ASN A 102 10.26 2.86 5.51
CA ASN A 102 11.68 3.11 5.68
C ASN A 102 11.93 4.16 6.76
N THR A 103 12.79 3.84 7.70
CA THR A 103 13.29 4.79 8.70
C THR A 103 14.74 4.50 9.05
N LYS A 104 15.39 5.48 9.67
CA LYS A 104 16.75 5.34 10.21
C LYS A 104 16.70 5.51 11.71
N GLN A 105 17.29 4.56 12.43
CA GLN A 105 17.47 4.66 13.87
C GLN A 105 18.90 5.05 14.20
N PHE A 106 19.03 5.92 15.21
CA PHE A 106 20.32 6.26 15.78
C PHE A 106 20.72 5.20 16.80
N GLU A 107 21.95 4.73 16.68
CA GLU A 107 22.60 3.95 17.70
C GLU A 107 23.86 4.71 18.15
N SER A 108 23.95 5.00 19.47
CA SER A 108 25.15 5.61 20.04
C SER A 108 26.27 4.59 20.01
N LEU A 109 27.43 4.96 19.49
CA LEU A 109 28.62 4.13 19.57
C LEU A 109 29.14 4.18 21.00
N ASN A 110 28.94 3.10 21.79
CA ASN A 110 29.36 2.97 23.17
C ASN A 110 30.79 2.42 23.31
N ASP A 111 31.58 2.44 22.25
CA ASP A 111 32.95 1.89 22.16
C ASP A 111 34.06 2.90 22.50
N GLY A 112 33.69 4.03 23.08
CA GLY A 112 34.63 5.12 23.38
C GLY A 112 34.86 6.09 22.23
N ASN A 113 34.24 5.85 21.07
CA ASN A 113 34.19 6.80 19.97
C ASN A 113 32.93 7.66 20.06
N PHE A 114 33.06 8.97 19.89
CA PHE A 114 31.90 9.85 19.74
C PHE A 114 31.38 9.72 18.32
N GLY A 115 30.19 9.13 18.18
CA GLY A 115 29.54 8.97 16.90
C GLY A 115 28.16 8.32 16.99
N TYR A 116 27.41 8.38 15.88
CA TYR A 116 26.13 7.72 15.73
C TYR A 116 26.18 6.83 14.48
N LYS A 117 25.69 5.62 14.61
CA LYS A 117 25.45 4.74 13.47
C LYS A 117 23.98 4.82 13.09
N TYR A 118 23.72 4.95 11.80
CA TYR A 118 22.37 4.91 11.24
C TYR A 118 22.09 3.49 10.76
N ASN A 119 21.07 2.88 11.31
CA ASN A 119 20.57 1.59 10.83
C ASN A 119 19.25 1.80 10.12
N ASP A 120 19.12 1.26 8.92
CA ASP A 120 17.84 1.21 8.21
C ASP A 120 16.96 0.16 8.90
N VAL A 121 15.86 0.62 9.49
CA VAL A 121 14.91 -0.25 10.20
C VAL A 121 13.52 -0.07 9.58
N PRO A 122 12.97 -1.12 8.96
CA PRO A 122 11.62 -1.04 8.44
C PRO A 122 10.59 -1.06 9.59
N ILE A 123 9.59 -0.19 9.51
CA ILE A 123 8.47 -0.15 10.46
C ILE A 123 7.25 -0.81 9.81
N ASP A 124 6.74 -1.87 10.45
CA ASP A 124 5.45 -2.46 10.13
C ASP A 124 4.33 -1.74 10.90
N GLN A 125 3.71 -0.75 10.29
CA GLN A 125 2.65 0.06 10.91
C GLN A 125 1.41 -0.77 11.24
N ILE A 126 1.06 -1.76 10.42
CA ILE A 126 -0.09 -2.65 10.67
C ILE A 126 0.18 -3.52 11.89
N GLN A 127 1.38 -4.09 12.02
CA GLN A 127 1.71 -4.88 13.20
C GLN A 127 1.74 -4.03 14.46
N ASN A 128 2.29 -2.82 14.38
CA ASN A 128 2.28 -1.87 15.50
C ASN A 128 0.86 -1.48 15.91
N LEU A 129 -0.03 -1.21 14.95
CA LEU A 129 -1.44 -0.93 15.20
C LEU A 129 -2.12 -2.11 15.93
N ILE A 130 -1.89 -3.35 15.47
CA ILE A 130 -2.45 -4.55 16.11
C ILE A 130 -1.94 -4.72 17.54
N ASN A 131 -0.66 -4.48 17.77
CA ASN A 131 -0.06 -4.56 19.11
C ASN A 131 -0.64 -3.48 20.03
N GLU A 132 -0.75 -2.24 19.57
CA GLU A 132 -1.32 -1.14 20.34
C GLU A 132 -2.80 -1.39 20.66
N LEU A 133 -3.59 -1.88 19.70
CA LEU A 133 -5.00 -2.27 19.95
C LEU A 133 -5.16 -3.31 21.06
N LYS A 134 -4.19 -4.22 21.20
CA LYS A 134 -4.24 -5.26 22.26
C LYS A 134 -3.82 -4.76 23.63
N THR A 135 -2.91 -3.79 23.68
CA THR A 135 -2.29 -3.34 24.93
C THR A 135 -2.88 -2.02 25.44
N ASN A 136 -3.33 -1.15 24.53
CA ASN A 136 -3.86 0.17 24.84
C ASN A 136 -4.93 0.58 23.80
N PRO A 137 -6.13 -0.06 23.87
CA PRO A 137 -7.19 0.15 22.87
C PRO A 137 -7.73 1.59 22.82
N ASP A 138 -7.56 2.39 23.88
CA ASP A 138 -7.98 3.80 23.94
C ASP A 138 -6.91 4.78 23.43
N SER A 139 -5.83 4.26 22.86
CA SER A 139 -4.74 5.09 22.36
C SER A 139 -5.19 6.01 21.22
N ARG A 140 -4.77 7.28 21.29
CA ARG A 140 -4.92 8.24 20.18
C ARG A 140 -4.00 7.97 19.00
N ARG A 141 -3.07 7.00 19.13
CA ARG A 141 -2.05 6.66 18.15
C ARG A 141 -2.39 5.45 17.30
N LEU A 142 -3.64 4.99 17.32
CA LEU A 142 -4.15 3.91 16.49
C LEU A 142 -4.29 4.39 15.03
N MET A 143 -3.17 4.70 14.42
CA MET A 143 -3.08 5.30 13.07
C MET A 143 -2.11 4.54 12.19
N VAL A 144 -2.42 4.51 10.88
CA VAL A 144 -1.53 4.04 9.81
C VAL A 144 -1.48 5.10 8.73
N SER A 145 -0.28 5.52 8.34
CA SER A 145 -0.06 6.51 7.28
C SER A 145 0.45 5.84 5.99
N ALA A 146 -0.05 6.31 4.86
CA ALA A 146 0.50 5.97 3.54
C ALA A 146 1.28 7.16 2.92
N TRP A 147 1.13 8.37 3.51
CA TRP A 147 1.71 9.59 2.97
C TRP A 147 3.13 9.79 3.51
N ASN A 148 4.12 9.34 2.74
CA ASN A 148 5.53 9.53 3.04
C ASN A 148 6.13 10.59 2.10
N VAL A 149 6.26 11.81 2.61
CA VAL A 149 6.74 12.97 1.83
C VAL A 149 8.11 12.71 1.19
N GLY A 150 8.98 11.94 1.84
CA GLY A 150 10.32 11.62 1.34
C GLY A 150 10.35 10.61 0.19
N GLU A 151 9.23 9.96 -0.12
CA GLU A 151 9.16 8.92 -1.17
C GLU A 151 8.05 9.16 -2.20
N LEU A 152 7.34 10.30 -2.16
CA LEU A 152 6.23 10.58 -3.07
C LEU A 152 6.65 10.61 -4.54
N ASP A 153 7.83 11.10 -4.84
CA ASP A 153 8.40 11.20 -6.19
C ASP A 153 8.83 9.84 -6.76
N GLN A 154 8.97 8.82 -5.90
CA GLN A 154 9.28 7.45 -6.29
C GLN A 154 8.01 6.61 -6.53
N MET A 155 6.85 7.12 -6.20
CA MET A 155 5.57 6.45 -6.37
C MET A 155 5.02 6.65 -7.78
N THR A 156 4.54 5.60 -8.42
CA THR A 156 3.83 5.72 -9.71
C THR A 156 2.60 6.63 -9.60
N LEU A 157 1.93 6.59 -8.44
CA LEU A 157 0.82 7.46 -8.09
C LEU A 157 0.85 7.72 -6.58
N PRO A 158 0.91 8.97 -6.12
CA PRO A 158 0.78 9.30 -4.71
C PRO A 158 -0.54 8.80 -4.12
N PRO A 159 -0.58 8.43 -2.82
CA PRO A 159 -1.78 7.89 -2.20
C PRO A 159 -2.97 8.86 -2.24
N CYS A 160 -4.14 8.38 -2.71
CA CYS A 160 -5.40 9.13 -2.62
C CYS A 160 -5.93 9.20 -1.18
N HIS A 161 -5.56 8.22 -0.35
CA HIS A 161 -5.89 8.14 1.07
C HIS A 161 -4.58 8.24 1.86
N TYR A 162 -4.38 9.35 2.54
CA TYR A 162 -3.13 9.58 3.29
C TYR A 162 -2.92 8.61 4.45
N GLY A 163 -4.01 8.05 5.00
CA GLY A 163 -3.97 7.16 6.14
C GLY A 163 -5.35 6.79 6.64
N PHE A 164 -5.38 6.01 7.72
CA PHE A 164 -6.59 5.71 8.47
C PHE A 164 -6.32 5.68 9.97
N GLN A 165 -7.36 5.89 10.75
CA GLN A 165 -7.35 5.80 12.20
C GLN A 165 -8.40 4.82 12.65
N VAL A 166 -8.08 4.05 13.70
CA VAL A 166 -9.02 3.16 14.37
C VAL A 166 -9.45 3.80 15.69
N TYR A 167 -10.74 3.72 15.97
CA TYR A 167 -11.33 4.09 17.25
C TYR A 167 -11.98 2.86 17.88
N THR A 168 -11.78 2.65 19.15
CA THR A 168 -12.40 1.59 19.92
C THR A 168 -13.29 2.17 21.01
N ARG A 169 -14.24 1.41 21.48
CA ARG A 169 -15.02 1.67 22.68
C ARG A 169 -15.29 0.37 23.42
N GLU A 170 -15.40 0.44 24.68
CA GLU A 170 -15.85 -0.69 25.49
C GLU A 170 -17.32 -1.02 25.15
N LEU A 171 -17.61 -2.30 24.97
CA LEU A 171 -18.98 -2.79 24.79
C LEU A 171 -19.67 -2.89 26.16
N SER A 172 -20.92 -2.46 26.25
CA SER A 172 -21.78 -2.78 27.39
C SER A 172 -22.05 -4.29 27.46
N ASP A 173 -22.43 -4.81 28.64
CA ASP A 173 -22.72 -6.22 28.79
C ASP A 173 -23.81 -6.71 27.83
N LYS A 174 -24.83 -5.89 27.57
CA LYS A 174 -25.86 -6.20 26.59
C LYS A 174 -25.31 -6.36 25.18
N GLU A 175 -24.36 -5.51 24.76
CA GLU A 175 -23.76 -5.54 23.42
C GLU A 175 -22.74 -6.67 23.24
N ARG A 176 -22.30 -7.35 24.32
CA ARG A 176 -21.38 -8.50 24.27
C ARG A 176 -22.11 -9.81 23.98
N TYR A 177 -23.41 -9.87 24.21
CA TYR A 177 -24.22 -11.10 24.17
C TYR A 177 -25.36 -11.05 23.13
N ASP A 178 -25.57 -9.92 22.47
CA ASP A 178 -26.43 -9.76 21.29
C ASP A 178 -25.63 -10.00 20.01
#